data_30a2155e7978c9fc4cc2000529115439
#
_entry.id   30a2155e7978c9fc4cc2000529115439
#
_cell.length_a   1.000
_cell.length_b   1.000
_cell.length_c   1.000
_cell.angle_alpha   90.00
_cell.angle_beta   90.00
_cell.angle_gamma   90.00
#
_symmetry.space_group_name_H-M   'P 1'
#
loop_
_entity.id
_entity.type
_entity.pdbx_description
1 polymer ?
#
loop_
_entity_poly.entity_id
_entity_poly.type
_entity_poly.pdbx_seq_one_letter_code
_entity_poly.pdbx_strand_id
1 'polypeptide(L)'
;MPGTILCAVTDTDEGRQALARAAELTERLRLRLVLAHVAEGIPRGDGRLDGDESVTMKGDREGAARLLDRLAAEHAVADRAERRVAVGHAPSLLGRIAAEEAADLIVVGARSRGRLRRGLESRLADELETETPVPVLIAPPRLRQDRKTMAMDGARR
;
A
#
# COMPACT_ATOMS: atom_id res chain seq x y z
N MET A 1 -8.85 1.66 23.71
CA MET A 1 -7.92 1.16 22.69
C MET A 1 -7.97 2.10 21.48
N PRO A 2 -6.85 2.61 21.01
CA PRO A 2 -6.85 3.41 19.80
C PRO A 2 -7.26 2.54 18.61
N GLY A 3 -7.97 3.12 17.66
CA GLY A 3 -8.27 2.45 16.41
C GLY A 3 -7.01 2.17 15.57
N THR A 4 -7.14 1.33 14.58
CA THR A 4 -6.03 0.89 13.72
C THR A 4 -6.32 1.18 12.26
N ILE A 5 -5.37 1.81 11.59
CA ILE A 5 -5.36 1.95 10.12
C ILE A 5 -4.34 0.98 9.54
N LEU A 6 -4.79 0.16 8.60
CA LEU A 6 -3.94 -0.68 7.76
C LEU A 6 -3.69 0.03 6.43
N CYS A 7 -2.46 0.28 6.09
CA CYS A 7 -2.07 0.84 4.81
C CYS A 7 -1.45 -0.25 3.93
N ALA A 8 -2.05 -0.50 2.78
CA ALA A 8 -1.46 -1.36 1.75
C ALA A 8 -0.38 -0.57 1.00
N VAL A 9 0.87 -0.99 1.14
CA VAL A 9 2.04 -0.28 0.64
C VAL A 9 2.53 -0.93 -0.64
N THR A 10 2.78 -0.10 -1.66
CA THR A 10 3.41 -0.49 -2.92
C THR A 10 4.51 0.50 -3.28
N ASP A 11 5.51 0.05 -4.04
CA ASP A 11 6.60 0.92 -4.52
C ASP A 11 6.18 1.70 -5.79
N THR A 12 5.12 2.47 -5.65
CA THR A 12 4.53 3.31 -6.68
C THR A 12 4.20 4.67 -6.10
N ASP A 13 4.00 5.67 -6.94
CA ASP A 13 3.58 7.01 -6.50
C ASP A 13 2.24 6.97 -5.76
N GLU A 14 1.32 6.14 -6.25
CA GLU A 14 0.02 5.92 -5.63
C GLU A 14 0.15 5.25 -4.25
N GLY A 15 1.05 4.28 -4.12
CA GLY A 15 1.36 3.63 -2.84
C GLY A 15 1.95 4.62 -1.84
N ARG A 16 2.83 5.52 -2.28
CA ARG A 16 3.38 6.58 -1.43
C ARG A 16 2.32 7.57 -0.99
N GLN A 17 1.35 7.88 -1.84
CA GLN A 17 0.24 8.76 -1.46
C GLN A 17 -0.71 8.11 -0.47
N ALA A 18 -0.97 6.82 -0.61
CA ALA A 18 -1.72 6.06 0.38
C ALA A 18 -1.01 6.10 1.74
N LEU A 19 0.30 5.89 1.76
CA LEU A 19 1.10 5.94 2.98
C LEU A 19 1.10 7.35 3.59
N ALA A 20 1.28 8.40 2.80
CA ALA A 20 1.22 9.78 3.27
C ALA A 20 -0.13 10.10 3.91
N ARG A 21 -1.22 9.67 3.30
CA ARG A 21 -2.58 9.86 3.82
C ARG A 21 -2.80 9.06 5.12
N ALA A 22 -2.39 7.81 5.15
CA ALA A 22 -2.50 6.98 6.35
C ALA A 22 -1.66 7.54 7.51
N ALA A 23 -0.45 8.01 7.22
CA ALA A 23 0.41 8.66 8.21
C ALA A 23 -0.24 9.92 8.80
N GLU A 24 -0.82 10.77 7.96
CA GLU A 24 -1.53 11.98 8.39
C GLU A 24 -2.75 11.64 9.26
N LEU A 25 -3.58 10.71 8.84
CA LEU A 25 -4.78 10.32 9.58
C LEU A 25 -4.43 9.71 10.95
N THR A 26 -3.42 8.85 11.00
CA THR A 26 -3.01 8.21 12.26
C THR A 26 -2.39 9.20 13.23
N GLU A 27 -1.69 10.21 12.74
CA GLU A 27 -1.15 11.27 13.57
C GLU A 27 -2.25 12.17 14.13
N ARG A 28 -3.14 12.65 13.29
CA ARG A 28 -4.24 13.55 13.69
C ARG A 28 -5.22 12.89 14.65
N LEU A 29 -5.55 11.63 14.41
CA LEU A 29 -6.55 10.90 15.17
C LEU A 29 -5.93 10.04 16.29
N ARG A 30 -4.62 10.04 16.43
CA ARG A 30 -3.86 9.22 17.38
C ARG A 30 -4.21 7.73 17.26
N LEU A 31 -4.20 7.23 16.03
CA LEU A 31 -4.46 5.84 15.70
C LEU A 31 -3.17 5.06 15.52
N ARG A 32 -3.28 3.76 15.69
CA ARG A 32 -2.21 2.82 15.39
C ARG A 32 -2.07 2.66 13.86
N LEU A 33 -0.85 2.65 13.34
CA LEU A 33 -0.53 2.47 11.93
C LEU A 33 0.12 1.12 11.70
N VAL A 34 -0.47 0.34 10.80
CA VAL A 34 0.10 -0.92 10.29
C VAL A 34 0.36 -0.78 8.80
N LEU A 35 1.60 -0.99 8.40
CA LEU A 35 2.01 -1.03 7.00
C LEU A 35 2.05 -2.49 6.54
N ALA A 36 1.35 -2.80 5.47
CA ALA A 36 1.35 -4.13 4.88
C ALA A 36 1.80 -4.09 3.43
N HIS A 37 2.70 -4.97 3.07
CA HIS A 37 3.07 -5.24 1.69
C HIS A 37 2.86 -6.72 1.38
N VAL A 38 2.12 -6.98 0.31
CA VAL A 38 1.92 -8.31 -0.21
C VAL A 38 2.71 -8.44 -1.51
N ALA A 39 3.77 -9.24 -1.48
CA ALA A 39 4.49 -9.62 -2.69
C ALA A 39 3.64 -10.66 -3.43
N GLU A 40 3.29 -10.38 -4.67
CA GLU A 40 2.68 -11.37 -5.53
C GLU A 40 3.73 -12.36 -5.98
N GLY A 41 3.67 -13.59 -5.48
CA GLY A 41 4.50 -14.69 -5.97
C GLY A 41 4.19 -14.88 -7.46
N ILE A 42 5.21 -14.77 -8.31
CA ILE A 42 5.05 -15.06 -9.74
C ILE A 42 4.87 -16.57 -9.87
N PRO A 43 3.70 -17.07 -10.29
CA PRO A 43 3.58 -18.46 -10.65
C PRO A 43 4.50 -18.69 -11.85
N ARG A 44 5.59 -19.42 -11.66
CA ARG A 44 6.35 -19.93 -12.79
C ARG A 44 5.50 -20.96 -13.53
N GLY A 45 5.21 -20.69 -14.79
CA GLY A 45 4.18 -21.32 -15.59
C GLY A 45 4.42 -22.76 -16.05
N ASP A 46 5.07 -23.62 -15.29
CA ASP A 46 5.30 -25.02 -15.67
C ASP A 46 4.87 -26.06 -14.63
N GLY A 47 4.19 -25.64 -13.58
CA GLY A 47 3.53 -26.59 -12.64
C GLY A 47 4.47 -27.59 -11.96
N ARG A 48 5.77 -27.42 -12.02
CA ARG A 48 6.76 -28.22 -11.31
C ARG A 48 7.13 -27.53 -10.02
N LEU A 49 6.74 -28.15 -8.92
CA LEU A 49 7.20 -27.84 -7.58
C LEU A 49 8.62 -28.40 -7.39
N ASP A 50 9.60 -27.77 -8.00
CA ASP A 50 10.98 -28.06 -7.68
C ASP A 50 11.42 -27.24 -6.46
N GLY A 51 12.10 -27.88 -5.53
CA GLY A 51 12.43 -27.47 -4.16
C GLY A 51 13.06 -26.11 -3.90
N ASP A 52 12.85 -25.13 -4.80
CA ASP A 52 13.40 -23.78 -4.76
C ASP A 52 12.35 -22.69 -4.41
N GLU A 53 11.08 -23.08 -4.23
CA GLU A 53 10.02 -22.13 -3.87
C GLU A 53 10.27 -21.46 -2.51
N SER A 54 10.85 -22.19 -1.58
CA SER A 54 11.14 -21.65 -0.25
C SER A 54 12.19 -20.54 -0.27
N VAL A 55 13.16 -20.63 -1.17
CA VAL A 55 14.22 -19.62 -1.33
C VAL A 55 13.67 -18.37 -2.02
N THR A 56 12.85 -18.54 -3.05
CA THR A 56 12.21 -17.44 -3.76
C THR A 56 11.23 -16.69 -2.84
N MET A 57 10.38 -17.39 -2.13
CA MET A 57 9.44 -16.79 -1.16
C MET A 57 10.16 -16.07 -0.02
N LYS A 58 11.29 -16.60 0.45
CA LYS A 58 12.11 -15.94 1.48
C LYS A 58 12.74 -14.67 0.93
N GLY A 59 13.29 -14.69 -0.27
CA GLY A 59 13.85 -13.51 -0.94
C GLY A 59 12.78 -12.43 -1.17
N ASP A 60 11.58 -12.81 -1.58
CA ASP A 60 10.45 -11.90 -1.76
C ASP A 60 10.01 -11.25 -0.44
N ARG A 61 10.00 -12.01 0.65
CA ARG A 61 9.72 -11.48 1.99
C ARG A 61 10.78 -10.50 2.47
N GLU A 62 12.04 -10.81 2.29
CA GLU A 62 13.16 -9.93 2.67
C GLU A 62 13.15 -8.64 1.84
N GLY A 63 12.87 -8.73 0.55
CA GLY A 63 12.69 -7.57 -0.33
C GLY A 63 11.52 -6.70 0.10
N ALA A 64 10.40 -7.31 0.42
CA ALA A 64 9.21 -6.63 0.91
C ALA A 64 9.46 -5.95 2.27
N ALA A 65 10.17 -6.59 3.19
CA ALA A 65 10.53 -5.99 4.47
C ALA A 65 11.43 -4.76 4.30
N ARG A 66 12.43 -4.84 3.41
CA ARG A 66 13.29 -3.69 3.09
C ARG A 66 12.52 -2.54 2.45
N LEU A 67 11.55 -2.84 1.59
CA LEU A 67 10.67 -1.83 1.00
C LEU A 67 9.87 -1.11 2.08
N LEU A 68 9.26 -1.84 2.99
CA LEU A 68 8.50 -1.24 4.09
C LEU A 68 9.37 -0.38 5.00
N ASP A 69 10.57 -0.81 5.33
CA ASP A 69 11.51 -0.04 6.15
C ASP A 69 11.92 1.26 5.47
N ARG A 70 12.22 1.19 4.18
CA ARG A 70 12.56 2.37 3.38
C ARG A 70 11.42 3.37 3.31
N LEU A 71 10.22 2.93 2.98
CA LEU A 71 9.05 3.80 2.85
C LEU A 71 8.59 4.35 4.20
N ALA A 72 8.69 3.57 5.27
CA ALA A 72 8.43 4.05 6.63
C ALA A 72 9.38 5.18 7.03
N ALA A 73 10.67 5.07 6.68
CA ALA A 73 11.66 6.11 6.92
C ALA A 73 11.39 7.36 6.06
N GLU A 74 11.08 7.19 4.78
CA GLU A 74 10.73 8.31 3.87
C GLU A 74 9.54 9.13 4.38
N HIS A 75 8.59 8.51 5.05
CA HIS A 75 7.38 9.15 5.58
C HIS A 75 7.42 9.46 7.07
N ALA A 76 8.59 9.35 7.70
CA ALA A 76 8.80 9.62 9.12
C ALA A 76 7.86 8.84 10.08
N VAL A 77 7.53 7.61 9.72
CA VAL A 77 6.70 6.71 10.54
C VAL A 77 7.43 5.46 11.01
N ALA A 78 8.75 5.42 10.81
CA ALA A 78 9.58 4.24 11.15
C ALA A 78 9.45 3.82 12.62
N ASP A 79 9.32 4.77 13.52
CA ASP A 79 9.28 4.53 14.97
C ASP A 79 7.91 4.05 15.47
N ARG A 80 6.84 4.33 14.74
CA ARG A 80 5.46 4.12 15.20
C ARG A 80 4.63 3.19 14.33
N ALA A 81 5.10 2.85 13.14
CA ALA A 81 4.40 1.95 12.24
C ALA A 81 4.82 0.50 12.46
N GLU A 82 3.85 -0.38 12.63
CA GLU A 82 4.06 -1.81 12.57
C GLU A 82 4.13 -2.27 11.12
N ARG A 83 4.87 -3.33 10.86
CA ARG A 83 5.10 -3.85 9.51
C ARG A 83 4.58 -5.27 9.38
N ARG A 84 3.86 -5.53 8.31
CA ARG A 84 3.37 -6.86 7.94
C ARG A 84 3.75 -7.16 6.50
N VAL A 85 4.33 -8.32 6.29
CA VAL A 85 4.72 -8.83 4.98
C VAL A 85 4.03 -10.16 4.74
N ALA A 86 3.50 -10.33 3.54
CA ALA A 86 2.93 -11.59 3.08
C ALA A 86 3.28 -11.81 1.61
N VAL A 87 3.22 -13.05 1.17
CA VAL A 87 3.43 -13.46 -0.22
C VAL A 87 2.21 -14.24 -0.69
N GLY A 88 1.61 -13.83 -1.79
CA GLY A 88 0.45 -14.49 -2.37
C GLY A 88 -0.59 -13.52 -2.94
N HIS A 89 -1.86 -13.89 -2.85
CA HIS A 89 -2.98 -13.11 -3.37
C HIS A 89 -3.29 -11.91 -2.45
N ALA A 90 -3.05 -10.70 -2.96
CA ALA A 90 -3.09 -9.48 -2.15
C ALA A 90 -4.45 -9.21 -1.48
N PRO A 91 -5.62 -9.28 -2.16
CA PRO A 91 -6.89 -9.00 -1.51
C PRO A 91 -7.18 -9.90 -0.32
N SER A 92 -7.01 -11.20 -0.48
CA SER A 92 -7.25 -12.19 0.59
C SER A 92 -6.31 -11.99 1.77
N LEU A 93 -5.02 -11.76 1.49
CA LEU A 93 -4.00 -11.58 2.54
C LEU A 93 -4.16 -10.26 3.27
N LEU A 94 -4.48 -9.17 2.57
CA LEU A 94 -4.76 -7.89 3.20
C LEU A 94 -6.02 -7.94 4.07
N GLY A 95 -7.07 -8.61 3.61
CA GLY A 95 -8.27 -8.84 4.41
C GLY A 95 -7.98 -9.65 5.68
N ARG A 96 -7.14 -10.67 5.57
CA ARG A 96 -6.69 -11.45 6.73
C ARG A 96 -5.85 -10.63 7.70
N ILE A 97 -4.90 -9.86 7.20
CA ILE A 97 -4.08 -8.96 8.04
C ILE A 97 -4.97 -7.93 8.74
N ALA A 98 -5.94 -7.36 8.02
CA ALA A 98 -6.89 -6.42 8.61
C ALA A 98 -7.68 -7.03 9.78
N ALA A 99 -8.10 -8.29 9.66
CA ALA A 99 -8.77 -9.00 10.74
C ALA A 99 -7.83 -9.29 11.91
N GLU A 100 -6.62 -9.78 11.65
CA GLU A 100 -5.61 -10.08 12.68
C GLU A 100 -5.20 -8.83 13.47
N GLU A 101 -5.10 -7.68 12.80
CA GLU A 101 -4.72 -6.40 13.40
C GLU A 101 -5.92 -5.61 13.95
N ALA A 102 -7.13 -6.14 13.84
CA ALA A 102 -8.37 -5.43 14.18
C ALA A 102 -8.44 -4.03 13.54
N ALA A 103 -8.13 -3.94 12.25
CA ALA A 103 -8.13 -2.68 11.52
C ALA A 103 -9.54 -2.10 11.39
N ASP A 104 -9.67 -0.81 11.60
CA ASP A 104 -10.92 -0.06 11.45
C ASP A 104 -11.04 0.58 10.06
N LEU A 105 -9.93 0.71 9.36
CA LEU A 105 -9.84 1.28 8.03
C LEU A 105 -8.65 0.68 7.28
N ILE A 106 -8.85 0.41 5.99
CA ILE A 106 -7.77 0.04 5.06
C ILE A 106 -7.56 1.21 4.10
N VAL A 107 -6.34 1.67 3.95
CA VAL A 107 -5.97 2.72 2.98
C VAL A 107 -5.18 2.10 1.84
N VAL A 108 -5.62 2.35 0.62
CA VAL A 108 -4.98 1.88 -0.62
C VAL A 108 -4.70 3.05 -1.55
N GLY A 109 -3.73 2.90 -2.44
CA GLY A 109 -3.44 3.90 -3.46
C GLY A 109 -4.51 3.98 -4.53
N ALA A 110 -4.66 5.16 -5.13
CA ALA A 110 -5.51 5.35 -6.29
C ALA A 110 -4.89 4.68 -7.53
N ARG A 111 -5.73 4.38 -8.49
CA ARG A 111 -5.33 3.79 -9.76
C ARG A 111 -4.41 4.73 -10.55
N SER A 112 -3.29 4.22 -11.02
CA SER A 112 -2.46 4.93 -12.00
C SER A 112 -3.10 4.92 -13.40
N ARG A 113 -3.35 6.10 -13.97
CA ARG A 113 -3.95 6.24 -15.30
C ARG A 113 -2.97 6.00 -16.47
N GLY A 114 -1.75 5.55 -16.24
CA GLY A 114 -0.70 5.62 -17.24
C GLY A 114 -0.02 4.32 -17.65
N ARG A 115 -0.28 3.18 -17.02
CA ARG A 115 0.38 1.92 -17.35
C ARG A 115 -0.61 0.86 -17.81
N LEU A 116 -0.27 0.21 -18.91
CA LEU A 116 -1.01 -0.81 -19.68
C LEU A 116 -1.37 -2.11 -18.93
N ARG A 117 -1.33 -2.14 -17.63
CA ARG A 117 -1.92 -3.22 -16.82
C ARG A 117 -3.36 -2.89 -16.47
N ARG A 118 -4.16 -2.72 -17.50
CA ARG A 118 -5.61 -2.61 -17.37
C ARG A 118 -6.13 -3.90 -16.73
N GLY A 119 -6.51 -3.84 -15.49
CA GLY A 119 -7.32 -4.89 -14.90
C GLY A 119 -7.00 -5.33 -13.48
N LEU A 120 -5.77 -5.18 -12.96
CA LEU A 120 -5.43 -5.72 -11.64
C LEU A 120 -5.56 -4.70 -10.50
N GLU A 121 -5.20 -3.44 -10.69
CA GLU A 121 -5.19 -2.45 -9.60
C GLU A 121 -6.57 -1.83 -9.31
N SER A 122 -7.47 -1.75 -10.30
CA SER A 122 -8.84 -1.31 -10.04
C SER A 122 -9.68 -2.36 -9.29
N ARG A 123 -9.18 -3.58 -9.27
CA ARG A 123 -9.83 -4.69 -8.58
C ARG A 123 -9.45 -4.79 -7.12
N LEU A 124 -8.30 -4.23 -6.71
CA LEU A 124 -7.85 -4.40 -5.32
C LEU A 124 -8.87 -3.84 -4.32
N ALA A 125 -9.33 -2.61 -4.51
CA ALA A 125 -10.34 -2.02 -3.63
C ALA A 125 -11.67 -2.80 -3.70
N ASP A 126 -12.13 -3.14 -4.91
CA ASP A 126 -13.36 -3.89 -5.12
C ASP A 126 -13.26 -5.31 -4.53
N GLU A 127 -12.15 -5.98 -4.75
CA GLU A 127 -11.91 -7.32 -4.20
C GLU A 127 -11.74 -7.29 -2.67
N LEU A 128 -11.10 -6.25 -2.12
CA LEU A 128 -11.02 -6.06 -0.67
C LEU A 128 -12.40 -5.90 -0.03
N GLU A 129 -13.31 -5.20 -0.66
CA GLU A 129 -14.69 -5.06 -0.17
C GLU A 129 -15.42 -6.40 -0.06
N THR A 130 -15.06 -7.38 -0.88
CA THR A 130 -15.61 -8.74 -0.80
C THR A 130 -14.89 -9.61 0.22
N GLU A 131 -13.63 -9.36 0.49
CA GLU A 131 -12.80 -10.16 1.41
C GLU A 131 -12.88 -9.72 2.88
N THR A 132 -13.29 -8.48 3.13
CA THR A 132 -13.34 -7.92 4.48
C THR A 132 -14.49 -6.94 4.64
N PRO A 133 -15.14 -6.89 5.84
CA PRO A 133 -16.11 -5.87 6.16
C PRO A 133 -15.47 -4.51 6.53
N VAL A 134 -14.15 -4.44 6.61
CA VAL A 134 -13.43 -3.20 6.96
C VAL A 134 -13.55 -2.20 5.82
N PRO A 135 -13.93 -0.93 6.09
CA PRO A 135 -13.99 0.11 5.07
C PRO A 135 -12.65 0.32 4.37
N VAL A 136 -12.69 0.55 3.06
CA VAL A 136 -11.51 0.81 2.23
C VAL A 136 -11.53 2.26 1.78
N LEU A 137 -10.48 3.01 2.10
CA LEU A 137 -10.25 4.37 1.62
C LEU A 137 -9.23 4.34 0.49
N ILE A 138 -9.62 4.86 -0.66
CA ILE A 138 -8.71 5.08 -1.79
C ILE A 138 -8.11 6.47 -1.63
N ALA A 139 -6.79 6.54 -1.43
CA ALA A 139 -6.10 7.83 -1.35
C ALA A 139 -6.16 8.55 -2.70
N PRO A 140 -6.60 9.82 -2.75
CA PRO A 140 -6.66 10.54 -4.00
C PRO A 140 -5.26 10.79 -4.56
N PRO A 141 -5.08 10.79 -5.90
CA PRO A 141 -3.81 11.16 -6.50
C PRO A 141 -3.48 12.62 -6.14
N ARG A 142 -2.20 12.92 -5.96
CA ARG A 142 -1.78 14.32 -5.86
C ARG A 142 -2.19 15.02 -7.14
N LEU A 143 -2.99 16.07 -7.00
CA LEU A 143 -3.14 17.03 -8.08
C LEU A 143 -1.74 17.56 -8.37
N ARG A 144 -1.24 17.35 -9.59
CA ARG A 144 -0.08 18.11 -10.05
C ARG A 144 -0.48 19.56 -9.92
N GLN A 145 0.08 20.26 -8.96
CA GLN A 145 0.07 21.71 -9.02
C GLN A 145 0.81 22.04 -10.32
N ASP A 146 0.06 22.43 -11.31
CA ASP A 146 0.62 22.92 -12.54
C ASP A 146 1.53 24.10 -12.17
N ARG A 147 2.85 23.88 -12.24
CA ARG A 147 3.86 24.94 -12.09
C ARG A 147 3.63 26.07 -13.10
N LYS A 148 2.73 25.86 -14.05
CA LYS A 148 2.35 26.82 -15.07
C LYS A 148 1.55 28.01 -14.53
N THR A 149 0.82 27.84 -13.44
CA THR A 149 0.01 28.94 -12.89
C THR A 149 0.85 29.91 -12.05
N MET A 150 1.93 29.45 -11.43
CA MET A 150 2.83 30.36 -10.68
C MET A 150 3.77 31.16 -11.54
N ALA A 151 4.07 30.74 -12.77
CA ALA A 151 4.94 31.47 -13.70
C ALA A 151 4.22 32.63 -14.39
N MET A 152 2.90 32.66 -14.41
CA MET A 152 2.13 33.74 -15.06
C MET A 152 1.83 34.92 -14.15
N ASP A 153 1.90 34.77 -12.84
CA ASP A 153 1.62 35.89 -11.92
C ASP A 153 2.83 36.76 -11.65
N GLY A 154 4.01 36.30 -12.04
CA GLY A 154 5.26 37.11 -11.95
C GLY A 154 5.52 38.06 -13.14
N ALA A 155 4.74 37.95 -14.21
CA ALA A 155 4.99 38.73 -15.45
C ALA A 155 4.14 40.01 -15.60
N ARG A 156 3.40 40.39 -14.58
CA ARG A 156 2.54 41.61 -14.58
C ARG A 156 3.01 42.68 -13.59
N ARG A 157 4.29 42.90 -13.56
CA ARG A 157 4.84 44.12 -12.91
C ARG A 157 5.80 44.83 -13.84
#